data_9e62160a5f85dc8eb09c7c9bef61f00e
#
_entry.id   9e62160a5f85dc8eb09c7c9bef61f00e
#
_cell.length_a   1.000
_cell.length_b   1.000
_cell.length_c   1.000
_cell.angle_alpha   90.00
_cell.angle_beta   90.00
_cell.angle_gamma   90.00
#
_symmetry.space_group_name_H-M   'P 1'
#
loop_
_entity.id
_entity.type
_entity.pdbx_description
1 polymer ?
#
loop_
_entity_poly.entity_id
_entity_poly.type
_entity_poly.pdbx_seq_one_letter_code
_entity_poly.pdbx_strand_id
1 'polypeptide(L)'
;MQNGRALACTPRKFAGKLQVMDVAVILPGGRGWGPVLKLAEIAAEHLGGRLIKIPAESLPAGRLGKLATLLPPPRPRGEQKLLVIASIGDHLNAVLRSGVRRHYSYVAGWVIDSFWEARIPRVARSRGWYDHLYVTDQQDLDMWAAAVPCPVGVLPWGADVAGAQASWADKQVELQRVGRQPQVWDDDDAVAGAAANAGVSFAGRPPFGDTDEANQAFVETAYRQAKAVLAFGTRTARAKYNHPTKDYVTARWTDSLAYGCLVAGQVPDTPTAREILPSFALVQLSDTDVAQGLEQLKAALTQYDEEKFTAIRTWAREHLDWRSRLDQIAADAAVN
;
A
#
# COMPACT_ATOMS: atom_id res chain seq x y z
N MET A 1 32.36 -12.09 -16.61
CA MET A 1 31.36 -13.16 -16.40
C MET A 1 31.26 -13.39 -14.91
N GLN A 2 30.28 -12.75 -14.25
CA GLN A 2 29.93 -12.98 -12.84
C GLN A 2 28.47 -13.42 -12.80
N ASN A 3 28.29 -14.65 -12.36
CA ASN A 3 26.97 -15.30 -12.22
C ASN A 3 26.18 -14.66 -11.08
N GLY A 4 25.21 -13.83 -11.40
CA GLY A 4 24.17 -13.38 -10.46
C GLY A 4 23.21 -14.55 -10.18
N ARG A 5 23.35 -15.20 -9.03
CA ARG A 5 22.33 -16.11 -8.51
C ARG A 5 21.14 -15.29 -8.04
N ALA A 6 20.05 -15.35 -8.80
CA ALA A 6 18.74 -14.96 -8.32
C ALA A 6 18.36 -15.88 -7.14
N LEU A 7 18.17 -15.31 -5.97
CA LEU A 7 17.57 -16.00 -4.82
C LEU A 7 16.08 -16.18 -5.10
N ALA A 8 15.72 -17.35 -5.60
CA ALA A 8 14.33 -17.78 -5.69
C ALA A 8 13.79 -17.93 -4.26
N CYS A 9 12.93 -17.03 -3.84
CA CYS A 9 12.18 -17.12 -2.59
C CYS A 9 11.12 -18.22 -2.73
N THR A 10 11.43 -19.44 -2.32
CA THR A 10 10.47 -20.55 -2.26
C THR A 10 9.54 -20.29 -1.07
N PRO A 11 8.21 -20.28 -1.22
CA PRO A 11 7.31 -20.14 -0.09
C PRO A 11 7.46 -21.33 0.86
N ARG A 12 8.03 -21.10 2.04
CA ARG A 12 8.03 -22.09 3.11
C ARG A 12 6.60 -22.22 3.64
N LYS A 13 5.98 -23.37 3.43
CA LYS A 13 4.75 -23.77 4.14
C LYS A 13 5.07 -23.91 5.63
N PHE A 14 4.78 -22.90 6.42
CA PHE A 14 4.83 -22.97 7.87
C PHE A 14 3.53 -23.61 8.37
N ALA A 15 3.58 -24.89 8.74
CA ALA A 15 2.53 -25.58 9.52
C ALA A 15 2.73 -25.32 11.03
N GLY A 16 2.86 -24.07 11.43
CA GLY A 16 2.87 -23.65 12.84
C GLY A 16 1.54 -22.95 13.17
N LYS A 17 1.02 -23.12 14.42
CA LYS A 17 -0.10 -22.31 14.91
C LYS A 17 0.25 -20.84 14.65
N LEU A 18 -0.52 -20.14 13.82
CA LEU A 18 -0.40 -18.69 13.66
C LEU A 18 -0.46 -18.06 15.06
N GLN A 19 0.59 -17.33 15.41
CA GLN A 19 0.61 -16.63 16.69
C GLN A 19 -0.39 -15.48 16.63
N VAL A 20 -1.32 -15.45 17.57
CA VAL A 20 -2.31 -14.39 17.71
C VAL A 20 -1.61 -13.06 17.93
N MET A 21 -1.91 -12.08 17.06
CA MET A 21 -1.35 -10.73 17.13
C MET A 21 -2.46 -9.69 17.00
N ASP A 22 -2.60 -8.82 17.98
CA ASP A 22 -3.51 -7.67 17.90
C ASP A 22 -3.00 -6.67 16.86
N VAL A 23 -3.91 -5.95 16.22
CA VAL A 23 -3.58 -4.95 15.19
C VAL A 23 -4.09 -3.59 15.63
N ALA A 24 -3.21 -2.61 15.71
CA ALA A 24 -3.57 -1.21 15.93
C ALA A 24 -3.45 -0.43 14.62
N VAL A 25 -4.49 0.32 14.26
CA VAL A 25 -4.47 1.25 13.14
C VAL A 25 -4.83 2.64 13.61
N ILE A 26 -4.10 3.64 13.10
CA ILE A 26 -4.36 5.02 13.39
C ILE A 26 -5.28 5.57 12.30
N LEU A 27 -6.42 6.10 12.73
CA LEU A 27 -7.40 6.73 11.84
C LEU A 27 -7.03 8.21 11.68
N PRO A 28 -6.38 8.61 10.58
CA PRO A 28 -6.17 10.02 10.28
C PRO A 28 -7.50 10.63 9.88
N GLY A 29 -7.72 11.90 10.20
CA GLY A 29 -8.85 12.64 9.65
C GLY A 29 -8.72 12.80 8.13
N GLY A 30 -9.86 12.82 7.41
CA GLY A 30 -9.91 13.03 5.97
C GLY A 30 -10.15 11.77 5.14
N ARG A 31 -10.44 11.98 3.85
CA ARG A 31 -10.76 10.91 2.88
C ARG A 31 -9.49 10.28 2.30
N GLY A 32 -9.58 9.04 1.87
CA GLY A 32 -8.50 8.35 1.14
C GLY A 32 -7.70 7.32 1.96
N TRP A 33 -8.09 7.07 3.20
CA TRP A 33 -7.44 6.09 4.08
C TRP A 33 -8.14 4.73 4.12
N GLY A 34 -9.22 4.57 3.33
CA GLY A 34 -9.96 3.30 3.19
C GLY A 34 -9.06 2.08 2.96
N PRO A 35 -8.07 2.11 2.03
CA PRO A 35 -7.18 0.97 1.83
C PRO A 35 -6.35 0.58 3.06
N VAL A 36 -5.92 1.57 3.88
CA VAL A 36 -5.16 1.28 5.12
C VAL A 36 -6.06 0.67 6.19
N LEU A 37 -7.29 1.16 6.30
CA LEU A 37 -8.28 0.57 7.22
C LEU A 37 -8.62 -0.86 6.81
N LYS A 38 -8.86 -1.10 5.52
CA LYS A 38 -9.11 -2.45 4.98
C LYS A 38 -7.94 -3.39 5.24
N LEU A 39 -6.70 -2.94 5.03
CA LEU A 39 -5.50 -3.71 5.39
C LEU A 39 -5.52 -4.09 6.87
N ALA A 40 -5.86 -3.16 7.77
CA ALA A 40 -5.86 -3.42 9.21
C ALA A 40 -6.97 -4.41 9.62
N GLU A 41 -8.12 -4.38 8.98
CA GLU A 41 -9.21 -5.35 9.19
C GLU A 41 -8.79 -6.75 8.74
N ILE A 42 -8.21 -6.87 7.55
CA ILE A 42 -7.66 -8.13 7.03
C ILE A 42 -6.52 -8.63 7.93
N ALA A 43 -5.66 -7.73 8.41
CA ALA A 43 -4.55 -8.12 9.28
C ALA A 43 -5.06 -8.67 10.62
N ALA A 44 -6.07 -8.05 11.24
CA ALA A 44 -6.65 -8.54 12.49
C ALA A 44 -7.32 -9.90 12.31
N GLU A 45 -8.06 -10.11 11.23
CA GLU A 45 -8.67 -11.39 10.89
C GLU A 45 -7.60 -12.47 10.62
N HIS A 46 -6.63 -12.17 9.77
CA HIS A 46 -5.59 -13.12 9.35
C HIS A 46 -4.66 -13.53 10.50
N LEU A 47 -4.30 -12.58 11.38
CA LEU A 47 -3.46 -12.82 12.54
C LEU A 47 -4.26 -13.32 13.77
N GLY A 48 -5.60 -13.44 13.66
CA GLY A 48 -6.48 -13.94 14.71
C GLY A 48 -6.56 -13.03 15.94
N GLY A 49 -6.17 -11.77 15.82
CA GLY A 49 -6.14 -10.78 16.90
C GLY A 49 -7.28 -9.79 16.84
N ARG A 50 -7.27 -8.83 17.77
CA ARG A 50 -8.25 -7.75 17.84
C ARG A 50 -7.80 -6.56 16.99
N LEU A 51 -8.76 -5.90 16.33
CA LEU A 51 -8.53 -4.61 15.69
C LEU A 51 -8.73 -3.48 16.70
N ILE A 52 -7.72 -2.63 16.84
CA ILE A 52 -7.70 -1.46 17.74
C ILE A 52 -7.64 -0.20 16.86
N LYS A 53 -8.77 0.48 16.69
CA LYS A 53 -8.85 1.74 15.94
C LYS A 53 -8.48 2.90 16.88
N ILE A 54 -7.46 3.68 16.53
CA ILE A 54 -6.91 4.78 17.33
C ILE A 54 -7.12 6.09 16.59
N PRO A 55 -7.90 7.05 17.12
CA PRO A 55 -8.00 8.38 16.54
C PRO A 55 -6.64 9.09 16.55
N ALA A 56 -6.25 9.70 15.42
CA ALA A 56 -4.93 10.35 15.29
C ALA A 56 -4.74 11.49 16.30
N GLU A 57 -5.79 12.24 16.62
CA GLU A 57 -5.79 13.31 17.62
C GLU A 57 -5.53 12.81 19.07
N SER A 58 -5.72 11.52 19.31
CA SER A 58 -5.45 10.89 20.61
C SER A 58 -3.98 10.49 20.81
N LEU A 59 -3.15 10.64 19.78
CA LEU A 59 -1.74 10.30 19.87
C LEU A 59 -0.99 11.30 20.72
N PRO A 60 -0.06 10.84 21.61
CA PRO A 60 0.82 11.73 22.35
C PRO A 60 1.69 12.54 21.38
N ALA A 61 1.41 13.83 21.28
CA ALA A 61 2.10 14.74 20.38
C ALA A 61 2.98 15.75 21.13
N GLY A 62 3.91 16.39 20.46
CA GLY A 62 4.69 17.50 20.96
C GLY A 62 5.60 17.14 22.14
N ARG A 63 5.59 17.98 23.21
CA ARG A 63 6.47 17.85 24.37
C ARG A 63 6.17 16.59 25.20
N LEU A 64 4.91 16.20 25.34
CA LEU A 64 4.51 15.01 26.11
C LEU A 64 5.03 13.72 25.47
N GLY A 65 4.91 13.57 24.15
CA GLY A 65 5.48 12.43 23.43
C GLY A 65 7.01 12.37 23.56
N LYS A 66 7.70 13.53 23.55
CA LYS A 66 9.15 13.60 23.75
C LYS A 66 9.55 13.19 25.17
N LEU A 67 8.82 13.63 26.20
CA LEU A 67 9.08 13.28 27.60
C LEU A 67 8.86 11.77 27.84
N ALA A 68 7.80 11.20 27.29
CA ALA A 68 7.52 9.76 27.42
C ALA A 68 8.66 8.87 26.92
N THR A 69 9.41 9.31 25.90
CA THR A 69 10.55 8.55 25.35
C THR A 69 11.86 8.74 26.12
N LEU A 70 11.91 9.60 27.13
CA LEU A 70 13.09 9.75 28.03
C LEU A 70 13.17 8.60 29.03
N LEU A 71 12.03 7.98 29.33
CA LEU A 71 11.97 6.81 30.21
C LEU A 71 12.07 5.54 29.36
N PRO A 72 12.69 4.47 29.90
CA PRO A 72 12.67 3.18 29.24
C PRO A 72 11.22 2.70 29.13
N PRO A 73 10.87 1.94 28.05
CA PRO A 73 9.56 1.36 27.94
C PRO A 73 9.27 0.45 29.13
N PRO A 74 8.01 0.40 29.60
CA PRO A 74 7.63 -0.48 30.69
C PRO A 74 7.87 -1.93 30.29
N ARG A 75 8.35 -2.76 31.22
CA ARG A 75 8.51 -4.19 30.99
C ARG A 75 7.16 -4.82 30.68
N PRO A 76 7.05 -5.65 29.64
CA PRO A 76 5.81 -6.34 29.31
C PRO A 76 5.40 -7.28 30.44
N ARG A 77 4.09 -7.38 30.69
CA ARG A 77 3.49 -8.28 31.68
C ARG A 77 2.68 -9.40 31.03
N GLY A 78 2.49 -9.33 29.71
CA GLY A 78 1.75 -10.29 28.89
C GLY A 78 2.62 -10.88 27.81
N GLU A 79 2.13 -11.95 27.18
CA GLU A 79 2.78 -12.63 26.05
C GLU A 79 2.17 -12.20 24.71
N GLN A 80 1.19 -11.30 24.71
CA GLN A 80 0.50 -10.83 23.51
C GLN A 80 1.46 -10.06 22.59
N LYS A 81 1.18 -10.11 21.30
CA LYS A 81 1.93 -9.40 20.25
C LYS A 81 1.06 -8.35 19.59
N LEU A 82 1.68 -7.27 19.12
CA LEU A 82 1.00 -6.13 18.50
C LEU A 82 1.66 -5.77 17.17
N LEU A 83 0.85 -5.59 16.14
CA LEU A 83 1.20 -4.90 14.91
C LEU A 83 0.59 -3.50 14.91
N VAL A 84 1.40 -2.48 14.75
CA VAL A 84 0.97 -1.09 14.53
C VAL A 84 1.05 -0.77 13.04
N ILE A 85 -0.10 -0.58 12.39
CA ILE A 85 -0.17 -0.11 11.00
C ILE A 85 -0.19 1.42 11.03
N ALA A 86 0.91 2.02 10.60
CA ALA A 86 1.14 3.44 10.63
C ALA A 86 1.07 4.02 9.21
N SER A 87 0.04 4.82 8.89
CA SER A 87 -0.04 5.49 7.58
C SER A 87 1.17 6.37 7.32
N ILE A 88 1.66 7.06 8.34
CA ILE A 88 2.89 7.86 8.32
C ILE A 88 3.72 7.56 9.57
N GLY A 89 5.01 7.87 9.55
CA GLY A 89 5.93 7.60 10.67
C GLY A 89 5.45 8.14 12.03
N ASP A 90 4.84 9.33 12.07
CA ASP A 90 4.31 9.92 13.29
C ASP A 90 3.26 9.05 14.01
N HIS A 91 2.57 8.19 13.28
CA HIS A 91 1.59 7.27 13.84
C HIS A 91 2.21 6.17 14.73
N LEU A 92 3.52 5.93 14.63
CA LEU A 92 4.23 5.06 15.57
C LEU A 92 4.17 5.56 17.02
N ASN A 93 3.83 6.83 17.26
CA ASN A 93 3.57 7.35 18.61
C ASN A 93 2.39 6.64 19.31
N ALA A 94 1.60 5.83 18.61
CA ALA A 94 0.51 5.02 19.18
C ALA A 94 1.00 4.11 20.31
N VAL A 95 2.24 3.60 20.24
CA VAL A 95 2.82 2.73 21.29
C VAL A 95 3.05 3.46 22.61
N LEU A 96 3.09 4.80 22.61
CA LEU A 96 3.23 5.63 23.83
C LEU A 96 1.93 5.75 24.63
N ARG A 97 0.79 5.30 24.08
CA ARG A 97 -0.47 5.32 24.83
C ARG A 97 -0.35 4.46 26.09
N SER A 98 -0.98 4.94 27.16
CA SER A 98 -0.93 4.29 28.47
C SER A 98 -1.27 2.80 28.37
N GLY A 99 -0.38 1.97 28.86
CA GLY A 99 -0.56 0.53 28.97
C GLY A 99 -0.20 -0.28 27.72
N VAL A 100 -0.09 0.31 26.51
CA VAL A 100 0.16 -0.46 25.29
C VAL A 100 1.39 -1.35 25.43
N ARG A 101 2.58 -0.79 25.71
CA ARG A 101 3.81 -1.60 25.79
C ARG A 101 3.82 -2.60 26.98
N ARG A 102 3.01 -2.39 28.02
CA ARG A 102 2.89 -3.33 29.14
C ARG A 102 2.13 -4.61 28.80
N HIS A 103 1.21 -4.54 27.85
CA HIS A 103 0.38 -5.68 27.46
C HIS A 103 1.04 -6.56 26.41
N TYR A 104 2.01 -6.01 25.66
CA TYR A 104 2.59 -6.68 24.52
C TYR A 104 4.07 -6.99 24.72
N SER A 105 4.44 -8.27 24.61
CA SER A 105 5.82 -8.75 24.65
C SER A 105 6.60 -8.40 23.39
N TYR A 106 5.90 -8.34 22.25
CA TYR A 106 6.46 -8.00 20.95
C TYR A 106 5.59 -6.92 20.29
N VAL A 107 6.24 -5.90 19.74
CA VAL A 107 5.57 -4.81 19.01
C VAL A 107 6.29 -4.57 17.68
N ALA A 108 5.59 -4.85 16.59
CA ALA A 108 6.02 -4.48 15.24
C ALA A 108 5.31 -3.20 14.76
N GLY A 109 5.96 -2.46 13.88
CA GLY A 109 5.34 -1.33 13.18
C GLY A 109 5.51 -1.46 11.67
N TRP A 110 4.44 -1.28 10.91
CA TRP A 110 4.49 -1.19 9.46
C TRP A 110 4.10 0.21 9.02
N VAL A 111 5.08 0.95 8.46
CA VAL A 111 4.91 2.35 8.04
C VAL A 111 4.64 2.38 6.55
N ILE A 112 3.43 2.84 6.19
CA ILE A 112 2.98 2.83 4.79
C ILE A 112 3.68 3.94 3.99
N ASP A 113 3.55 5.21 4.41
CA ASP A 113 4.26 6.33 3.79
C ASP A 113 5.64 6.51 4.45
N SER A 114 6.54 5.54 4.24
CA SER A 114 7.86 5.47 4.88
C SER A 114 8.91 6.46 4.35
N PHE A 115 8.64 7.11 3.24
CA PHE A 115 9.58 7.98 2.51
C PHE A 115 9.95 9.30 3.20
N TRP A 116 9.29 9.66 4.31
CA TRP A 116 9.55 10.91 5.04
C TRP A 116 10.55 10.73 6.19
N GLU A 117 11.81 11.07 6.00
CA GLU A 117 12.82 11.04 7.07
C GLU A 117 12.45 11.93 8.27
N ALA A 118 11.94 13.13 7.99
CA ALA A 118 11.55 14.09 9.03
C ALA A 118 10.38 13.59 9.91
N ARG A 119 9.66 12.56 9.47
CA ARG A 119 8.53 11.95 10.20
C ARG A 119 8.89 10.67 10.94
N ILE A 120 10.18 10.28 11.00
CA ILE A 120 10.61 9.19 11.88
C ILE A 120 10.55 9.71 13.32
N PRO A 121 9.59 9.27 14.14
CA PRO A 121 9.38 9.88 15.45
C PRO A 121 10.44 9.43 16.46
N ARG A 122 10.58 10.19 17.53
CA ARG A 122 11.55 9.90 18.58
C ARG A 122 11.34 8.52 19.21
N VAL A 123 10.09 8.06 19.32
CA VAL A 123 9.76 6.75 19.86
C VAL A 123 10.38 5.61 19.04
N ALA A 124 10.39 5.73 17.72
CA ALA A 124 11.04 4.75 16.85
C ALA A 124 12.57 4.79 16.97
N ARG A 125 13.14 5.97 17.26
CA ARG A 125 14.59 6.15 17.48
C ARG A 125 15.05 5.71 18.89
N SER A 126 14.13 5.38 19.79
CA SER A 126 14.41 4.99 21.18
C SER A 126 14.29 3.48 21.36
N ARG A 127 15.27 2.88 22.07
CA ARG A 127 15.33 1.42 22.27
C ARG A 127 14.11 0.88 23.03
N GLY A 128 13.65 -0.30 22.62
CA GLY A 128 12.68 -1.13 23.35
C GLY A 128 11.22 -0.75 23.16
N TRP A 129 10.91 0.29 22.37
CA TRP A 129 9.52 0.63 22.06
C TRP A 129 8.96 -0.20 20.89
N TYR A 130 9.80 -0.50 19.91
CA TYR A 130 9.52 -1.41 18.80
C TYR A 130 10.57 -2.50 18.77
N ASP A 131 10.15 -3.72 18.48
CA ASP A 131 11.01 -4.89 18.31
C ASP A 131 11.37 -5.10 16.83
N HIS A 132 10.49 -4.65 15.92
CA HIS A 132 10.71 -4.66 14.46
C HIS A 132 9.94 -3.52 13.79
N LEU A 133 10.51 -2.93 12.74
CA LEU A 133 9.82 -1.97 11.88
C LEU A 133 9.87 -2.44 10.43
N TYR A 134 8.81 -2.12 9.68
CA TYR A 134 8.73 -2.38 8.25
C TYR A 134 8.45 -1.09 7.49
N VAL A 135 9.14 -0.93 6.36
CA VAL A 135 8.94 0.13 5.37
C VAL A 135 8.36 -0.44 4.09
N THR A 136 7.71 0.38 3.27
CA THR A 136 7.05 -0.10 2.06
C THR A 136 7.92 -0.08 0.81
N ASP A 137 9.05 0.62 0.83
CA ASP A 137 9.93 0.67 -0.34
C ASP A 137 11.39 0.44 0.05
N GLN A 138 12.10 -0.33 -0.76
CA GLN A 138 13.52 -0.64 -0.58
C GLN A 138 14.40 0.62 -0.50
N GLN A 139 14.03 1.69 -1.22
CA GLN A 139 14.77 2.97 -1.18
C GLN A 139 14.76 3.63 0.21
N ASP A 140 13.83 3.24 1.10
CA ASP A 140 13.69 3.83 2.44
C ASP A 140 14.43 3.01 3.51
N LEU A 141 14.84 1.78 3.20
CA LEU A 141 15.42 0.83 4.16
C LEU A 141 16.63 1.41 4.89
N ASP A 142 17.62 1.90 4.15
CA ASP A 142 18.88 2.39 4.76
C ASP A 142 18.64 3.60 5.68
N MET A 143 17.76 4.50 5.25
CA MET A 143 17.39 5.68 6.03
C MET A 143 16.74 5.30 7.38
N TRP A 144 15.82 4.32 7.36
CA TRP A 144 15.16 3.86 8.58
C TRP A 144 16.13 3.03 9.44
N ALA A 145 16.88 2.11 8.85
CA ALA A 145 17.86 1.28 9.58
C ALA A 145 18.93 2.12 10.27
N ALA A 146 19.37 3.23 9.67
CA ALA A 146 20.30 4.16 10.30
C ALA A 146 19.67 4.97 11.44
N ALA A 147 18.34 5.17 11.41
CA ALA A 147 17.66 6.04 12.36
C ALA A 147 17.11 5.33 13.60
N VAL A 148 16.88 4.00 13.55
CA VAL A 148 16.19 3.24 14.59
C VAL A 148 17.05 2.10 15.15
N PRO A 149 16.89 1.74 16.43
CA PRO A 149 17.73 0.72 17.07
C PRO A 149 17.24 -0.73 16.89
N CYS A 150 16.06 -0.94 16.31
CA CYS A 150 15.50 -2.27 16.05
C CYS A 150 15.72 -2.68 14.58
N PRO A 151 15.61 -3.97 14.25
CA PRO A 151 15.61 -4.45 12.86
C PRO A 151 14.58 -3.72 12.01
N VAL A 152 14.94 -3.46 10.75
CA VAL A 152 14.03 -2.88 9.74
C VAL A 152 13.96 -3.83 8.55
N GLY A 153 12.74 -4.19 8.15
CA GLY A 153 12.46 -4.98 6.96
C GLY A 153 11.72 -4.18 5.89
N VAL A 154 11.64 -4.74 4.69
CA VAL A 154 10.82 -4.17 3.60
C VAL A 154 9.59 -5.04 3.41
N LEU A 155 8.41 -4.44 3.53
CA LEU A 155 7.12 -5.04 3.20
C LEU A 155 6.43 -4.13 2.20
N PRO A 156 6.51 -4.44 0.90
CA PRO A 156 5.90 -3.63 -0.13
C PRO A 156 4.39 -3.50 0.06
N TRP A 157 3.83 -2.37 -0.37
CA TRP A 157 2.38 -2.23 -0.45
C TRP A 157 1.80 -3.34 -1.34
N GLY A 158 0.66 -3.86 -0.97
CA GLY A 158 -0.02 -4.95 -1.67
C GLY A 158 -1.48 -4.60 -1.94
N ALA A 159 -2.33 -5.63 -2.01
CA ALA A 159 -3.76 -5.53 -2.22
C ALA A 159 -4.51 -6.66 -1.51
N ASP A 160 -5.82 -6.51 -1.32
CA ASP A 160 -6.72 -7.60 -0.95
C ASP A 160 -7.04 -8.47 -2.19
N VAL A 161 -6.10 -9.31 -2.60
CA VAL A 161 -6.28 -10.12 -3.80
C VAL A 161 -7.38 -11.16 -3.65
N ALA A 162 -7.55 -11.73 -2.47
CA ALA A 162 -8.61 -12.70 -2.18
C ALA A 162 -9.99 -12.04 -2.22
N GLY A 163 -10.12 -10.80 -1.76
CA GLY A 163 -11.36 -10.02 -1.81
C GLY A 163 -11.64 -9.38 -3.18
N ALA A 164 -10.65 -9.28 -4.06
CA ALA A 164 -10.80 -8.67 -5.39
C ALA A 164 -11.61 -9.60 -6.33
N GLN A 165 -12.93 -9.52 -6.24
CA GLN A 165 -13.86 -10.31 -7.06
C GLN A 165 -14.05 -9.66 -8.43
N ALA A 166 -13.48 -10.23 -9.47
CA ALA A 166 -13.66 -9.82 -10.87
C ALA A 166 -13.57 -11.01 -11.82
N SER A 167 -14.36 -10.96 -12.88
CA SER A 167 -14.32 -11.91 -14.00
C SER A 167 -13.98 -11.16 -15.30
N TRP A 168 -13.60 -11.90 -16.33
CA TRP A 168 -13.40 -11.31 -17.65
C TRP A 168 -14.66 -10.64 -18.19
N ALA A 169 -15.83 -11.21 -17.94
CA ALA A 169 -17.12 -10.67 -18.38
C ALA A 169 -17.47 -9.32 -17.76
N ASP A 170 -16.86 -8.97 -16.61
CA ASP A 170 -17.08 -7.67 -15.96
C ASP A 170 -16.33 -6.52 -16.67
N LYS A 171 -15.34 -6.82 -17.54
CA LYS A 171 -14.42 -5.85 -18.17
C LYS A 171 -15.08 -5.09 -19.32
N GLN A 172 -15.83 -4.02 -19.02
CA GLN A 172 -16.63 -3.27 -19.99
C GLN A 172 -16.07 -1.87 -20.30
N VAL A 173 -15.29 -1.29 -19.38
CA VAL A 173 -14.70 0.06 -19.50
C VAL A 173 -13.24 -0.08 -19.92
N GLU A 174 -12.84 0.55 -21.03
CA GLU A 174 -11.47 0.41 -21.55
C GLU A 174 -10.46 1.20 -20.72
N LEU A 175 -10.81 2.40 -20.27
CA LEU A 175 -9.97 3.21 -19.41
C LEU A 175 -10.78 3.80 -18.25
N GLN A 176 -10.38 3.46 -17.04
CA GLN A 176 -10.97 3.98 -15.81
C GLN A 176 -10.00 4.92 -15.10
N ARG A 177 -10.46 6.12 -14.76
CA ARG A 177 -9.71 7.01 -13.86
C ARG A 177 -9.95 6.65 -12.41
N VAL A 178 -8.87 6.48 -11.63
CA VAL A 178 -8.91 6.38 -10.18
C VAL A 178 -7.91 7.34 -9.55
N GLY A 179 -8.37 8.16 -8.63
CA GLY A 179 -7.53 9.09 -7.88
C GLY A 179 -6.99 10.26 -8.70
N ARG A 180 -5.80 10.77 -8.31
CA ARG A 180 -5.17 11.97 -8.90
C ARG A 180 -4.43 11.65 -10.17
N GLN A 181 -4.39 12.63 -11.06
CA GLN A 181 -3.72 12.54 -12.35
C GLN A 181 -2.83 13.79 -12.58
N PRO A 182 -1.93 13.76 -13.57
CA PRO A 182 -1.27 14.96 -14.09
C PRO A 182 -2.29 15.95 -14.65
N GLN A 183 -1.92 17.21 -14.72
CA GLN A 183 -2.84 18.30 -15.11
C GLN A 183 -3.61 18.01 -16.41
N VAL A 184 -2.94 17.48 -17.44
CA VAL A 184 -3.59 17.19 -18.75
C VAL A 184 -4.58 16.03 -18.67
N TRP A 185 -4.47 15.15 -17.69
CA TRP A 185 -5.35 14.01 -17.43
C TRP A 185 -6.35 14.26 -16.29
N ASP A 186 -6.33 15.47 -15.67
CA ASP A 186 -7.13 15.75 -14.47
C ASP A 186 -8.53 16.33 -14.78
N ASP A 187 -8.80 16.72 -16.02
CA ASP A 187 -10.10 17.15 -16.52
C ASP A 187 -10.84 15.97 -17.17
N ASP A 188 -11.83 15.41 -16.45
CA ASP A 188 -12.56 14.23 -16.91
C ASP A 188 -13.35 14.46 -18.19
N ASP A 189 -13.92 15.67 -18.41
CA ASP A 189 -14.70 15.98 -19.59
C ASP A 189 -13.79 16.10 -20.83
N ALA A 190 -12.65 16.76 -20.67
CA ALA A 190 -11.66 16.89 -21.74
C ALA A 190 -11.08 15.53 -22.13
N VAL A 191 -10.75 14.68 -21.14
CA VAL A 191 -10.25 13.32 -21.38
C VAL A 191 -11.32 12.45 -22.01
N ALA A 192 -12.59 12.53 -21.58
CA ALA A 192 -13.71 11.79 -22.18
C ALA A 192 -13.91 12.17 -23.67
N GLY A 193 -13.83 13.46 -24.00
CA GLY A 193 -13.89 13.93 -25.38
C GLY A 193 -12.73 13.39 -26.23
N ALA A 194 -11.51 13.43 -25.73
CA ALA A 194 -10.34 12.88 -26.43
C ALA A 194 -10.45 11.35 -26.59
N ALA A 195 -10.89 10.64 -25.56
CA ALA A 195 -11.09 9.18 -25.60
C ALA A 195 -12.16 8.78 -26.62
N ALA A 196 -13.29 9.48 -26.67
CA ALA A 196 -14.34 9.26 -27.66
C ALA A 196 -13.80 9.44 -29.09
N ASN A 197 -13.01 10.50 -29.34
CA ASN A 197 -12.38 10.73 -30.65
C ASN A 197 -11.37 9.62 -31.02
N ALA A 198 -10.70 9.03 -30.01
CA ALA A 198 -9.80 7.91 -30.19
C ALA A 198 -10.54 6.54 -30.29
N GLY A 199 -11.86 6.49 -30.07
CA GLY A 199 -12.64 5.26 -30.00
C GLY A 199 -12.36 4.42 -28.77
N VAL A 200 -12.02 5.04 -27.63
CA VAL A 200 -11.77 4.41 -26.33
C VAL A 200 -12.90 4.77 -25.37
N SER A 201 -13.51 3.76 -24.74
CA SER A 201 -14.48 4.03 -23.66
C SER A 201 -13.75 4.46 -22.39
N PHE A 202 -14.13 5.63 -21.87
CA PHE A 202 -13.54 6.23 -20.68
C PHE A 202 -14.56 6.42 -19.57
N ALA A 203 -14.19 6.07 -18.35
CA ALA A 203 -14.93 6.44 -17.16
C ALA A 203 -14.07 7.34 -16.25
N GLY A 204 -14.63 8.46 -15.89
CA GLY A 204 -14.01 9.46 -15.02
C GLY A 204 -13.87 8.98 -13.58
N ARG A 205 -13.59 9.92 -12.69
CA ARG A 205 -13.42 9.63 -11.25
C ARG A 205 -14.69 9.00 -10.65
N PRO A 206 -14.59 7.86 -9.95
CA PRO A 206 -15.72 7.32 -9.18
C PRO A 206 -16.30 8.37 -8.23
N PRO A 207 -17.63 8.39 -8.02
CA PRO A 207 -18.25 9.32 -7.12
C PRO A 207 -17.74 9.13 -5.69
N PHE A 208 -17.79 10.20 -4.88
CA PHE A 208 -17.52 10.10 -3.47
C PHE A 208 -18.80 9.68 -2.74
N GLY A 209 -18.69 8.65 -1.91
CA GLY A 209 -19.74 8.29 -0.96
C GLY A 209 -19.67 9.10 0.34
N ASP A 210 -20.68 8.94 1.17
CA ASP A 210 -20.76 9.63 2.47
C ASP A 210 -19.86 9.00 3.55
N THR A 211 -19.44 7.75 3.35
CA THR A 211 -18.54 7.00 4.25
C THR A 211 -17.34 6.45 3.52
N ASP A 212 -16.30 6.07 4.27
CA ASP A 212 -15.10 5.44 3.70
C ASP A 212 -15.42 4.09 3.06
N GLU A 213 -16.36 3.32 3.62
CA GLU A 213 -16.82 2.05 3.07
C GLU A 213 -17.55 2.25 1.73
N ALA A 214 -18.42 3.27 1.63
CA ALA A 214 -19.10 3.62 0.38
C ALA A 214 -18.10 4.08 -0.69
N ASN A 215 -17.12 4.90 -0.33
CA ASN A 215 -16.02 5.29 -1.23
C ASN A 215 -15.26 4.08 -1.74
N GLN A 216 -14.91 3.15 -0.85
CA GLN A 216 -14.18 1.94 -1.20
C GLN A 216 -15.00 1.07 -2.17
N ALA A 217 -16.29 0.90 -1.94
CA ALA A 217 -17.18 0.11 -2.80
C ALA A 217 -17.29 0.70 -4.23
N PHE A 218 -17.35 2.04 -4.36
CA PHE A 218 -17.34 2.70 -5.67
C PHE A 218 -16.02 2.47 -6.41
N VAL A 219 -14.89 2.58 -5.72
CA VAL A 219 -13.56 2.35 -6.31
C VAL A 219 -13.38 0.89 -6.70
N GLU A 220 -13.82 -0.07 -5.89
CA GLU A 220 -13.78 -1.50 -6.21
C GLU A 220 -14.65 -1.85 -7.42
N THR A 221 -15.83 -1.22 -7.53
CA THR A 221 -16.68 -1.37 -8.72
C THR A 221 -15.99 -0.85 -9.97
N ALA A 222 -15.33 0.31 -9.88
CA ALA A 222 -14.57 0.89 -10.98
C ALA A 222 -13.42 -0.04 -11.43
N TYR A 223 -12.64 -0.60 -10.49
CA TYR A 223 -11.61 -1.60 -10.83
C TYR A 223 -12.19 -2.87 -11.46
N ARG A 224 -13.32 -3.36 -10.95
CA ARG A 224 -13.97 -4.57 -11.49
C ARG A 224 -14.31 -4.41 -12.95
N GLN A 225 -14.85 -3.26 -13.35
CA GLN A 225 -15.33 -2.99 -14.70
C GLN A 225 -14.23 -2.58 -15.69
N ALA A 226 -13.06 -2.15 -15.20
CA ALA A 226 -12.02 -1.59 -16.03
C ALA A 226 -11.14 -2.65 -16.70
N LYS A 227 -10.80 -2.47 -18.00
CA LYS A 227 -9.71 -3.17 -18.68
C LYS A 227 -8.36 -2.55 -18.31
N ALA A 228 -8.29 -1.22 -18.28
CA ALA A 228 -7.10 -0.47 -17.87
C ALA A 228 -7.47 0.62 -16.85
N VAL A 229 -6.58 0.87 -15.91
CA VAL A 229 -6.73 1.92 -14.87
C VAL A 229 -5.63 2.95 -15.04
N LEU A 230 -6.04 4.23 -15.04
CA LEU A 230 -5.13 5.35 -15.14
C LEU A 230 -4.37 5.56 -13.82
N ALA A 231 -3.05 5.37 -13.85
CA ALA A 231 -2.19 5.50 -12.68
C ALA A 231 -0.86 6.15 -13.06
N PHE A 232 -0.61 7.33 -12.50
CA PHE A 232 0.67 8.01 -12.62
C PHE A 232 1.39 7.99 -11.27
N GLY A 233 2.71 7.90 -11.31
CA GLY A 233 3.56 8.02 -10.14
C GLY A 233 3.36 9.36 -9.41
N THR A 234 3.68 9.41 -8.14
CA THR A 234 3.42 10.58 -7.29
C THR A 234 4.27 11.79 -7.67
N ARG A 235 5.39 11.58 -8.37
CA ARG A 235 6.21 12.66 -8.93
C ARG A 235 5.54 13.36 -10.11
N THR A 236 4.74 12.65 -10.88
CA THR A 236 4.02 13.15 -12.06
C THR A 236 2.66 13.71 -11.66
N ALA A 237 1.87 12.97 -10.89
CA ALA A 237 0.57 13.42 -10.33
C ALA A 237 0.76 14.13 -8.98
N ARG A 238 1.40 15.29 -8.97
CA ARG A 238 1.85 15.98 -7.75
C ARG A 238 0.70 16.49 -6.89
N ALA A 239 0.90 16.41 -5.57
CA ALA A 239 0.10 17.11 -4.56
C ALA A 239 1.03 17.71 -3.49
N LYS A 240 0.51 18.70 -2.73
CA LYS A 240 1.31 19.40 -1.70
C LYS A 240 1.87 18.47 -0.61
N TYR A 241 1.28 17.31 -0.41
CA TYR A 241 1.70 16.32 0.59
C TYR A 241 2.57 15.19 0.00
N ASN A 242 2.85 15.18 -1.31
CA ASN A 242 3.78 14.22 -1.90
C ASN A 242 5.21 14.58 -1.56
N HIS A 243 6.06 13.55 -1.47
CA HIS A 243 7.50 13.79 -1.34
C HIS A 243 8.03 14.51 -2.59
N PRO A 244 8.90 15.53 -2.44
CA PRO A 244 9.34 16.36 -3.57
C PRO A 244 10.16 15.58 -4.61
N THR A 245 10.89 14.55 -4.20
CA THR A 245 11.86 13.83 -5.03
C THR A 245 11.68 12.32 -5.09
N LYS A 246 11.01 11.71 -4.09
CA LYS A 246 10.77 10.26 -4.07
C LYS A 246 9.44 9.91 -4.73
N ASP A 247 9.46 8.80 -5.46
CA ASP A 247 8.26 8.13 -5.97
C ASP A 247 7.97 6.89 -5.12
N TYR A 248 6.77 6.34 -5.22
CA TYR A 248 6.36 5.14 -4.47
C TYR A 248 5.14 4.48 -5.09
N VAL A 249 5.00 3.18 -4.84
CA VAL A 249 3.84 2.40 -5.26
C VAL A 249 2.66 2.72 -4.35
N THR A 250 1.54 3.13 -4.93
CA THR A 250 0.28 3.40 -4.22
C THR A 250 -0.74 2.29 -4.48
N ALA A 251 -1.83 2.25 -3.70
CA ALA A 251 -2.92 1.29 -3.85
C ALA A 251 -3.44 1.15 -5.29
N ARG A 252 -3.47 2.25 -6.07
CA ARG A 252 -3.93 2.20 -7.46
C ARG A 252 -3.19 1.20 -8.33
N TRP A 253 -1.89 1.03 -8.11
CA TRP A 253 -1.07 0.08 -8.86
C TRP A 253 -1.41 -1.34 -8.49
N THR A 254 -1.45 -1.64 -7.22
CA THR A 254 -1.64 -3.00 -6.70
C THR A 254 -3.08 -3.46 -6.78
N ASP A 255 -4.04 -2.58 -6.46
CA ASP A 255 -5.47 -2.90 -6.56
C ASP A 255 -5.88 -3.13 -8.01
N SER A 256 -5.42 -2.30 -8.96
CA SER A 256 -5.69 -2.53 -10.39
C SER A 256 -5.25 -3.92 -10.84
N LEU A 257 -4.05 -4.35 -10.45
CA LEU A 257 -3.53 -5.68 -10.77
C LEU A 257 -4.33 -6.79 -10.08
N ALA A 258 -4.76 -6.59 -8.83
CA ALA A 258 -5.60 -7.53 -8.11
C ALA A 258 -6.94 -7.79 -8.83
N TYR A 259 -7.49 -6.76 -9.46
CA TYR A 259 -8.70 -6.86 -10.29
C TYR A 259 -8.41 -7.28 -11.74
N GLY A 260 -7.18 -7.60 -12.09
CA GLY A 260 -6.79 -8.06 -13.43
C GLY A 260 -6.71 -6.95 -14.49
N CYS A 261 -6.62 -5.69 -14.10
CA CYS A 261 -6.51 -4.56 -15.03
C CYS A 261 -5.07 -4.37 -15.52
N LEU A 262 -4.93 -3.87 -16.75
CA LEU A 262 -3.72 -3.15 -17.14
C LEU A 262 -3.58 -1.88 -16.29
N VAL A 263 -2.35 -1.47 -15.99
CA VAL A 263 -2.07 -0.21 -15.30
C VAL A 263 -1.40 0.75 -16.25
N ALA A 264 -2.12 1.82 -16.60
CA ALA A 264 -1.75 2.75 -17.66
C ALA A 264 -1.31 4.11 -17.07
N GLY A 265 -0.08 4.54 -17.35
CA GLY A 265 0.48 5.79 -16.86
C GLY A 265 2.00 5.79 -16.83
N GLN A 266 2.59 6.48 -15.87
CA GLN A 266 4.04 6.45 -15.64
C GLN A 266 4.34 5.68 -14.36
N VAL A 267 5.06 4.56 -14.50
CA VAL A 267 5.44 3.66 -13.42
C VAL A 267 6.35 4.39 -12.42
N PRO A 268 6.15 4.22 -11.11
CA PRO A 268 7.08 4.73 -10.11
C PRO A 268 8.48 4.16 -10.32
N ASP A 269 9.49 5.04 -10.40
CA ASP A 269 10.88 4.62 -10.57
C ASP A 269 11.52 4.29 -9.22
N THR A 270 11.16 3.12 -8.67
CA THR A 270 11.72 2.60 -7.42
C THR A 270 12.15 1.14 -7.56
N PRO A 271 13.11 0.66 -6.73
CA PRO A 271 13.45 -0.76 -6.71
C PRO A 271 12.25 -1.65 -6.44
N THR A 272 11.41 -1.27 -5.48
CA THR A 272 10.21 -2.01 -5.11
C THR A 272 9.20 -2.07 -6.26
N ALA A 273 8.98 -0.96 -6.98
CA ALA A 273 8.07 -0.96 -8.13
C ALA A 273 8.54 -1.94 -9.22
N ARG A 274 9.85 -1.99 -9.50
CA ARG A 274 10.43 -2.93 -10.47
C ARG A 274 10.29 -4.40 -10.04
N GLU A 275 10.24 -4.67 -8.75
CA GLU A 275 10.10 -6.03 -8.21
C GLU A 275 8.64 -6.51 -8.26
N ILE A 276 7.69 -5.67 -7.82
CA ILE A 276 6.30 -6.11 -7.59
C ILE A 276 5.34 -5.80 -8.73
N LEU A 277 5.69 -4.92 -9.67
CA LEU A 277 4.83 -4.56 -10.79
C LEU A 277 5.24 -5.31 -12.06
N PRO A 278 4.39 -6.18 -12.64
CA PRO A 278 4.74 -7.00 -13.80
C PRO A 278 4.75 -6.16 -15.08
N SER A 279 5.87 -6.11 -15.77
CA SER A 279 6.03 -5.28 -16.98
C SER A 279 4.99 -5.58 -18.06
N PHE A 280 4.50 -6.82 -18.15
CA PHE A 280 3.50 -7.23 -19.14
C PHE A 280 2.11 -6.62 -18.88
N ALA A 281 1.83 -6.09 -17.68
CA ALA A 281 0.57 -5.45 -17.32
C ALA A 281 0.67 -3.91 -17.28
N LEU A 282 1.85 -3.35 -17.54
CA LEU A 282 2.07 -1.90 -17.48
C LEU A 282 2.01 -1.30 -18.89
N VAL A 283 1.29 -0.18 -19.01
CA VAL A 283 1.17 0.60 -20.24
C VAL A 283 1.74 1.99 -20.00
N GLN A 284 2.86 2.30 -20.61
CA GLN A 284 3.44 3.63 -20.51
C GLN A 284 2.61 4.63 -21.30
N LEU A 285 2.14 5.69 -20.64
CA LEU A 285 1.40 6.78 -21.26
C LEU A 285 2.18 8.09 -21.18
N SER A 286 1.95 8.96 -22.18
CA SER A 286 2.39 10.35 -22.10
C SER A 286 1.68 11.07 -20.96
N ASP A 287 2.42 11.78 -20.11
CA ASP A 287 1.89 12.60 -19.01
C ASP A 287 1.61 14.06 -19.43
N THR A 288 1.97 14.42 -20.67
CA THR A 288 1.84 15.76 -21.23
C THR A 288 0.94 15.84 -22.47
N ASP A 289 0.61 14.68 -23.07
CA ASP A 289 -0.21 14.58 -24.28
C ASP A 289 -1.21 13.43 -24.16
N VAL A 290 -2.49 13.77 -23.96
CA VAL A 290 -3.59 12.82 -23.81
C VAL A 290 -3.83 12.01 -25.08
N ALA A 291 -3.76 12.65 -26.27
CA ALA A 291 -4.01 11.95 -27.54
C ALA A 291 -2.94 10.90 -27.80
N GLN A 292 -1.65 11.23 -27.59
CA GLN A 292 -0.56 10.26 -27.66
C GLN A 292 -0.74 9.13 -26.66
N GLY A 293 -1.12 9.44 -25.41
CA GLY A 293 -1.36 8.43 -24.38
C GLY A 293 -2.51 7.48 -24.74
N LEU A 294 -3.59 7.99 -25.34
CA LEU A 294 -4.71 7.16 -25.79
C LEU A 294 -4.33 6.22 -26.93
N GLU A 295 -3.47 6.63 -27.87
CA GLU A 295 -2.96 5.77 -28.92
C GLU A 295 -2.06 4.64 -28.33
N GLN A 296 -1.23 4.97 -27.35
CA GLN A 296 -0.44 3.97 -26.62
C GLN A 296 -1.34 2.96 -25.90
N LEU A 297 -2.40 3.43 -25.25
CA LEU A 297 -3.39 2.57 -24.61
C LEU A 297 -4.10 1.65 -25.60
N LYS A 298 -4.58 2.18 -26.74
CA LYS A 298 -5.25 1.38 -27.79
C LYS A 298 -4.37 0.22 -28.24
N ALA A 299 -3.10 0.48 -28.50
CA ALA A 299 -2.15 -0.56 -28.89
C ALA A 299 -2.06 -1.67 -27.83
N ALA A 300 -2.07 -1.31 -26.54
CA ALA A 300 -2.05 -2.30 -25.47
C ALA A 300 -3.37 -3.07 -25.32
N LEU A 301 -4.52 -2.40 -25.52
CA LEU A 301 -5.84 -3.01 -25.43
C LEU A 301 -6.09 -4.07 -26.51
N THR A 302 -5.44 -3.97 -27.68
CA THR A 302 -5.52 -5.01 -28.72
C THR A 302 -4.94 -6.36 -28.27
N GLN A 303 -4.09 -6.35 -27.25
CA GLN A 303 -3.45 -7.53 -26.67
C GLN A 303 -4.03 -7.90 -25.30
N TYR A 304 -5.09 -7.21 -24.85
CA TYR A 304 -5.73 -7.48 -23.57
C TYR A 304 -6.97 -8.37 -23.80
N ASP A 305 -6.80 -9.62 -23.44
CA ASP A 305 -7.78 -10.70 -23.56
C ASP A 305 -7.95 -11.43 -22.22
N GLU A 306 -8.74 -12.49 -22.18
CA GLU A 306 -9.00 -13.29 -20.98
C GLU A 306 -7.75 -14.00 -20.46
N GLU A 307 -6.83 -14.39 -21.34
CA GLU A 307 -5.56 -15.00 -20.95
C GLU A 307 -4.70 -13.99 -20.20
N LYS A 308 -4.55 -12.78 -20.74
CA LYS A 308 -3.80 -11.70 -20.10
C LYS A 308 -4.43 -11.24 -18.78
N PHE A 309 -5.76 -11.12 -18.74
CA PHE A 309 -6.50 -10.87 -17.50
C PHE A 309 -6.17 -11.91 -16.43
N THR A 310 -6.20 -13.19 -16.79
CA THR A 310 -5.89 -14.30 -15.89
C THR A 310 -4.44 -14.29 -15.44
N ALA A 311 -3.50 -13.99 -16.35
CA ALA A 311 -2.08 -13.88 -16.02
C ALA A 311 -1.81 -12.74 -15.01
N ILE A 312 -2.45 -11.57 -15.18
CA ILE A 312 -2.34 -10.44 -14.27
C ILE A 312 -2.85 -10.84 -12.87
N ARG A 313 -4.00 -11.48 -12.78
CA ARG A 313 -4.56 -11.93 -11.50
C ARG A 313 -3.72 -12.99 -10.83
N THR A 314 -3.11 -13.87 -11.60
CA THR A 314 -2.20 -14.90 -11.08
C THR A 314 -0.95 -14.25 -10.49
N TRP A 315 -0.33 -13.31 -11.21
CA TRP A 315 0.78 -12.51 -10.68
C TRP A 315 0.41 -11.80 -9.37
N ALA A 316 -0.74 -11.12 -9.36
CA ALA A 316 -1.20 -10.39 -8.18
C ALA A 316 -1.35 -11.32 -6.97
N ARG A 317 -1.88 -12.53 -7.16
CA ARG A 317 -2.04 -13.52 -6.08
C ARG A 317 -0.70 -13.98 -5.52
N GLU A 318 0.30 -14.14 -6.36
CA GLU A 318 1.61 -14.63 -5.96
C GLU A 318 2.47 -13.53 -5.32
N HIS A 319 2.29 -12.26 -5.73
CA HIS A 319 3.23 -11.19 -5.37
C HIS A 319 2.60 -10.03 -4.59
N LEU A 320 1.28 -9.84 -4.60
CA LEU A 320 0.65 -8.64 -4.05
C LEU A 320 -0.29 -8.88 -2.88
N ASP A 321 -0.68 -10.12 -2.56
CA ASP A 321 -1.63 -10.36 -1.47
C ASP A 321 -1.05 -9.90 -0.12
N TRP A 322 -1.80 -9.06 0.59
CA TRP A 322 -1.41 -8.60 1.93
C TRP A 322 -1.20 -9.75 2.92
N ARG A 323 -1.90 -10.88 2.76
CA ARG A 323 -1.78 -12.03 3.66
C ARG A 323 -0.37 -12.61 3.67
N SER A 324 0.32 -12.61 2.53
CA SER A 324 1.72 -13.07 2.47
C SER A 324 2.68 -12.14 3.24
N ARG A 325 2.39 -10.83 3.32
CA ARG A 325 3.16 -9.88 4.14
C ARG A 325 2.88 -10.10 5.63
N LEU A 326 1.64 -10.40 5.96
CA LEU A 326 1.22 -10.71 7.34
C LEU A 326 1.83 -12.02 7.83
N ASP A 327 1.95 -13.02 6.97
CA ASP A 327 2.66 -14.27 7.27
C ASP A 327 4.14 -14.01 7.59
N GLN A 328 4.81 -13.11 6.87
CA GLN A 328 6.18 -12.71 7.17
C GLN A 328 6.28 -12.02 8.54
N ILE A 329 5.37 -11.07 8.84
CA ILE A 329 5.33 -10.41 10.15
C ILE A 329 5.13 -11.45 11.28
N ALA A 330 4.21 -12.39 11.09
CA ALA A 330 3.95 -13.46 12.06
C ALA A 330 5.17 -14.37 12.26
N ALA A 331 5.88 -14.70 11.19
CA ALA A 331 7.11 -15.51 11.25
C ALA A 331 8.23 -14.77 12.01
N ASP A 332 8.46 -13.49 11.71
CA ASP A 332 9.46 -12.66 12.40
C ASP A 332 9.11 -12.49 13.88
N ALA A 333 7.81 -12.36 14.19
CA ALA A 333 7.34 -12.31 15.56
C ALA A 333 7.47 -13.65 16.32
N ALA A 334 7.52 -14.79 15.64
CA ALA A 334 7.63 -16.10 16.28
C ALA A 334 9.05 -16.39 16.75
N VAL A 335 10.05 -15.75 16.15
CA VAL A 335 11.48 -15.96 16.46
C VAL A 335 11.93 -15.09 17.64
N ASN A 336 11.19 -14.02 17.95
CA ASN A 336 11.45 -13.05 19.01
C ASN A 336 10.48 -13.25 20.20
#